data_e807feb1a7af6c88c965f9d270efe093
#
_entry.id   e807feb1a7af6c88c965f9d270efe093
#
_cell.length_a   1.000
_cell.length_b   1.000
_cell.length_c   1.000
_cell.angle_alpha   90.00
_cell.angle_beta   90.00
_cell.angle_gamma   90.00
#
_symmetry.space_group_name_H-M   'P 1'
#
loop_
_entity.id
_entity.type
_entity.pdbx_description
1 polymer ?
#
loop_
_entity_poly.entity_id
_entity_poly.type
_entity_poly.pdbx_seq_one_letter_code
_entity_poly.pdbx_strand_id
1 'polypeptide(L)'
;MIALNDSRESQRFEVGTLVQHRRYGYRGVVVAVDDVCRADEAWYQKNQTQPDRGQPWHHVLVHGSPSVTYAAGQNLMLDNELSEIHHPLVAEFFSKFDGEKYIRNERRWPG
;
A
#
# COMPACT_ATOMS: atom_id res chain seq x y z
N MET A 1 -13.34 22.77 -13.24
CA MET A 1 -12.99 22.44 -12.92
C MET A 1 -12.62 21.76 -12.40
N ILE A 2 -12.55 21.62 -12.40
CA ILE A 2 -12.12 21.08 -12.03
C ILE A 2 -11.90 20.26 -11.47
N ALA A 3 -12.04 20.07 -11.36
CA ALA A 3 -11.68 19.44 -10.84
C ALA A 3 -11.03 18.65 -10.60
N LEU A 4 -10.71 18.63 -10.47
CA LEU A 4 -9.92 18.03 -10.25
C LEU A 4 -9.43 17.30 -9.45
N ASN A 5 -9.74 17.21 -9.14
CA ASN A 5 -9.29 16.63 -8.45
C ASN A 5 -9.06 15.82 -7.69
N ASP A 6 -9.39 15.96 -7.52
CA ASP A 6 -8.99 15.24 -6.73
C ASP A 6 -9.03 13.77 -6.81
N SER A 7 -8.87 13.10 -7.81
CA SER A 7 -8.77 11.66 -7.98
C SER A 7 -7.64 11.06 -7.15
N ARG A 8 -6.67 11.84 -6.77
CA ARG A 8 -5.59 11.34 -5.91
C ARG A 8 -6.10 10.89 -4.56
N GLU A 9 -7.13 11.56 -4.05
CA GLU A 9 -7.64 11.27 -2.71
C GLU A 9 -8.34 9.94 -2.65
N SER A 10 -8.79 9.44 -3.79
CA SER A 10 -9.48 8.16 -3.85
C SER A 10 -8.67 7.12 -4.61
N GLN A 11 -7.37 7.33 -4.74
CA GLN A 11 -6.54 6.44 -5.53
C GLN A 11 -6.43 5.06 -4.86
N ARG A 12 -6.58 4.03 -5.69
CA ARG A 12 -6.51 2.65 -5.27
C ARG A 12 -5.37 1.96 -6.02
N PHE A 13 -4.48 1.32 -5.28
CA PHE A 13 -3.37 0.56 -5.86
C PHE A 13 -3.68 -0.92 -5.70
N GLU A 14 -3.63 -1.66 -6.79
CA GLU A 14 -3.97 -3.08 -6.75
C GLU A 14 -2.87 -3.90 -6.07
N VAL A 15 -3.26 -5.08 -5.57
CA VAL A 15 -2.32 -6.00 -4.96
C VAL A 15 -1.21 -6.33 -5.96
N GLY A 16 0.03 -6.26 -5.50
CA GLY A 16 1.21 -6.51 -6.35
C GLY A 16 1.88 -5.25 -6.86
N THR A 17 1.21 -4.09 -6.74
CA THR A 17 1.76 -2.82 -7.21
C THR A 17 2.90 -2.38 -6.30
N LEU A 18 3.99 -1.91 -6.91
CA LEU A 18 5.08 -1.29 -6.17
C LEU A 18 4.74 0.16 -5.90
N VAL A 19 4.85 0.56 -4.64
CA VAL A 19 4.48 1.91 -4.22
C VAL A 19 5.58 2.54 -3.39
N GLN A 20 5.51 3.85 -3.26
CA GLN A 20 6.37 4.64 -2.40
C GLN A 20 5.49 5.53 -1.55
N HIS A 21 5.82 5.66 -0.27
CA HIS A 21 5.06 6.54 0.62
C HIS A 21 5.51 7.98 0.39
N ARG A 22 4.55 8.87 0.17
CA ARG A 22 4.88 10.27 -0.18
C ARG A 22 5.59 11.00 0.94
N ARG A 23 5.19 10.71 2.19
CA ARG A 23 5.73 11.43 3.33
C ARG A 23 7.00 10.78 3.87
N TYR A 24 6.97 9.45 4.03
CA TYR A 24 8.07 8.76 4.69
C TYR A 24 9.10 8.19 3.74
N GLY A 25 8.78 8.12 2.46
CA GLY A 25 9.75 7.75 1.42
C GLY A 25 10.06 6.27 1.29
N TYR A 26 9.44 5.40 2.10
CA TYR A 26 9.73 3.97 1.96
C TYR A 26 9.10 3.42 0.68
N ARG A 27 9.71 2.36 0.16
CA ARG A 27 9.18 1.59 -0.96
C ARG A 27 8.55 0.31 -0.40
N GLY A 28 7.59 -0.22 -1.14
CA GLY A 28 6.99 -1.47 -0.74
C GLY A 28 6.08 -2.03 -1.82
N VAL A 29 5.46 -3.16 -1.49
CA VAL A 29 4.49 -3.80 -2.39
C VAL A 29 3.16 -3.91 -1.67
N VAL A 30 2.08 -3.60 -2.37
CA VAL A 30 0.73 -3.71 -1.83
C VAL A 30 0.35 -5.18 -1.74
N VAL A 31 -0.01 -5.64 -0.54
CA VAL A 31 -0.39 -7.04 -0.32
C VAL A 31 -1.89 -7.20 -0.08
N ALA A 32 -2.58 -6.13 0.30
CA ALA A 32 -4.03 -6.16 0.48
C ALA A 32 -4.57 -4.74 0.43
N VAL A 33 -5.85 -4.60 0.05
CA VAL A 33 -6.50 -3.30 -0.06
C VAL A 33 -7.87 -3.38 0.61
N ASP A 34 -8.16 -2.38 1.43
CA ASP A 34 -9.49 -2.19 2.00
C ASP A 34 -10.12 -0.97 1.33
N ASP A 35 -11.42 -1.04 1.08
CA ASP A 35 -12.11 0.07 0.43
C ASP A 35 -12.14 1.32 1.30
N VAL A 36 -12.16 1.13 2.62
CA VAL A 36 -12.10 2.20 3.61
C VAL A 36 -11.21 1.74 4.76
N CYS A 37 -10.79 2.70 5.59
CA CYS A 37 -9.95 2.36 6.75
C CYS A 37 -10.71 1.45 7.70
N ARG A 38 -10.13 0.28 8.01
CA ARG A 38 -10.73 -0.69 8.91
C ARG A 38 -10.04 -0.76 10.25
N ALA A 39 -9.02 0.08 10.46
CA ALA A 39 -8.35 0.16 11.75
C ALA A 39 -9.26 0.81 12.76
N ASP A 40 -9.06 0.49 14.04
CA ASP A 40 -9.90 1.09 15.07
C ASP A 40 -9.51 2.56 15.27
N GLU A 41 -10.36 3.26 16.01
CA GLU A 41 -10.21 4.70 16.18
C GLU A 41 -8.92 5.02 16.95
N ALA A 42 -8.56 4.20 17.92
CA ALA A 42 -7.35 4.46 18.71
C ALA A 42 -6.11 4.42 17.82
N TRP A 43 -6.03 3.44 16.91
CA TRP A 43 -4.92 3.36 15.97
C TRP A 43 -4.90 4.58 15.07
N TYR A 44 -6.06 4.94 14.52
CA TYR A 44 -6.17 6.05 13.59
C TYR A 44 -5.73 7.35 14.25
N GLN A 45 -6.14 7.58 15.48
CA GLN A 45 -5.79 8.81 16.19
C GLN A 45 -4.30 8.92 16.49
N LYS A 46 -3.61 7.80 16.60
CA LYS A 46 -2.17 7.81 16.83
C LYS A 46 -1.38 8.05 15.56
N ASN A 47 -2.03 8.00 14.42
CA ASN A 47 -1.36 8.18 13.12
C ASN A 47 -1.06 9.65 12.93
N GLN A 48 0.16 9.94 12.51
CA GLN A 48 0.57 11.33 12.36
C GLN A 48 -0.17 12.03 11.22
N THR A 49 -0.48 11.30 10.15
CA THR A 49 -1.07 11.90 8.97
C THR A 49 -2.58 11.99 9.02
N GLN A 50 -3.24 11.05 9.67
CA GLN A 50 -4.70 11.00 9.82
C GLN A 50 -5.46 11.36 8.54
N PRO A 51 -5.18 10.67 7.43
CA PRO A 51 -5.88 10.95 6.18
C PRO A 51 -7.32 10.42 6.25
N ASP A 52 -8.16 10.91 5.33
CA ASP A 52 -9.57 10.54 5.27
C ASP A 52 -9.72 9.02 5.32
N ARG A 53 -10.57 8.53 6.24
CA ARG A 53 -10.84 7.11 6.39
C ARG A 53 -11.69 6.56 5.25
N GLY A 54 -12.42 7.40 4.54
CA GLY A 54 -13.36 7.00 3.51
C GLY A 54 -12.76 6.76 2.14
N GLN A 55 -11.48 6.44 2.09
CA GLN A 55 -10.78 6.16 0.84
C GLN A 55 -10.12 4.80 0.92
N PRO A 56 -9.59 4.25 -0.20
CA PRO A 56 -8.87 2.98 -0.13
C PRO A 56 -7.64 3.08 0.76
N TRP A 57 -7.42 2.05 1.56
CA TRP A 57 -6.27 1.92 2.43
C TRP A 57 -5.55 0.61 2.10
N HIS A 58 -4.23 0.62 2.20
CA HIS A 58 -3.40 -0.44 1.65
C HIS A 58 -2.49 -1.03 2.71
N HIS A 59 -2.42 -2.36 2.76
CA HIS A 59 -1.40 -3.04 3.54
C HIS A 59 -0.17 -3.15 2.66
N VAL A 60 0.96 -2.63 3.14
CA VAL A 60 2.18 -2.53 2.33
C VAL A 60 3.32 -3.26 3.03
N LEU A 61 3.96 -4.18 2.31
CA LEU A 61 5.17 -4.84 2.79
C LEU A 61 6.34 -3.90 2.48
N VAL A 62 6.99 -3.40 3.52
CA VAL A 62 8.00 -2.35 3.40
C VAL A 62 9.34 -2.97 3.01
N HIS A 63 9.94 -2.43 1.95
CA HIS A 63 11.22 -2.91 1.44
C HIS A 63 12.32 -2.74 2.47
N GLY A 64 13.14 -3.78 2.64
CA GLY A 64 14.31 -3.72 3.50
C GLY A 64 14.00 -3.84 4.98
N SER A 65 12.78 -4.27 5.33
CA SER A 65 12.38 -4.40 6.73
C SER A 65 11.32 -5.48 6.86
N PRO A 66 11.02 -5.95 8.08
CA PRO A 66 9.88 -6.85 8.28
C PRO A 66 8.57 -6.11 8.50
N SER A 67 8.56 -4.78 8.36
CA SER A 67 7.38 -3.98 8.69
C SER A 67 6.27 -4.13 7.67
N VAL A 68 5.03 -4.09 8.15
CA VAL A 68 3.84 -3.98 7.33
C VAL A 68 3.15 -2.69 7.75
N THR A 69 2.89 -1.81 6.79
CA THR A 69 2.23 -0.55 7.10
C THR A 69 0.84 -0.53 6.51
N TYR A 70 0.01 0.35 7.04
CA TYR A 70 -1.36 0.52 6.57
C TYR A 70 -1.50 1.98 6.15
N ALA A 71 -1.64 2.21 4.84
CA ALA A 71 -1.51 3.55 4.28
C ALA A 71 -2.66 3.88 3.36
N ALA A 72 -3.20 5.08 3.51
CA ALA A 72 -4.25 5.59 2.64
C ALA A 72 -3.68 5.84 1.24
N GLY A 73 -4.54 5.67 0.23
CA GLY A 73 -4.11 5.87 -1.15
C GLY A 73 -3.52 7.24 -1.40
N GLN A 74 -4.07 8.28 -0.74
CA GLN A 74 -3.55 9.64 -0.96
C GLN A 74 -2.11 9.80 -0.51
N ASN A 75 -1.62 8.92 0.37
CA ASN A 75 -0.24 8.99 0.86
C ASN A 75 0.72 8.11 0.08
N LEU A 76 0.24 7.44 -0.94
CA LEU A 76 1.07 6.54 -1.75
C LEU A 76 1.17 7.07 -3.17
N MET A 77 2.25 6.66 -3.83
CA MET A 77 2.45 6.93 -5.25
C MET A 77 3.10 5.70 -5.87
N LEU A 78 2.99 5.58 -7.18
CA LEU A 78 3.65 4.49 -7.87
C LEU A 78 5.16 4.62 -7.68
N ASP A 79 5.80 3.50 -7.39
CA ASP A 79 7.25 3.46 -7.29
C ASP A 79 7.82 3.43 -8.70
N ASN A 80 8.79 4.29 -8.98
CA ASN A 80 9.39 4.35 -10.30
C ASN A 80 10.73 3.63 -10.38
N GLU A 81 11.19 3.06 -9.28
CA GLU A 81 12.44 2.28 -9.30
C GLU A 81 12.21 0.91 -9.91
N LEU A 82 11.05 0.32 -9.68
CA LEU A 82 10.63 -0.95 -10.27
C LEU A 82 11.64 -2.07 -10.05
N SER A 83 12.17 -2.16 -8.84
CA SER A 83 13.04 -3.26 -8.45
C SER A 83 12.38 -4.06 -7.34
N GLU A 84 12.83 -5.29 -7.15
CA GLU A 84 12.21 -6.21 -6.21
C GLU A 84 12.17 -5.66 -4.80
N ILE A 85 11.15 -6.06 -4.08
CA ILE A 85 10.94 -5.69 -2.68
C ILE A 85 11.50 -6.82 -1.81
N HIS A 86 12.40 -6.49 -0.92
CA HIS A 86 12.99 -7.48 0.01
C HIS A 86 12.22 -7.43 1.31
N HIS A 87 11.35 -8.42 1.50
CA HIS A 87 10.52 -8.52 2.70
C HIS A 87 10.22 -9.99 2.94
N PRO A 88 10.21 -10.45 4.20
CA PRO A 88 10.03 -11.87 4.50
C PRO A 88 8.69 -12.44 4.04
N LEU A 89 7.66 -11.61 3.86
CA LEU A 89 6.34 -12.11 3.47
C LEU A 89 6.10 -12.10 1.96
N VAL A 90 7.05 -11.62 1.16
CA VAL A 90 6.85 -11.59 -0.28
C VAL A 90 6.60 -12.99 -0.83
N ALA A 91 7.44 -13.96 -0.45
CA ALA A 91 7.27 -15.33 -0.95
C ALA A 91 5.99 -15.99 -0.44
N GLU A 92 5.42 -15.46 0.64
CA GLU A 92 4.21 -16.00 1.24
C GLU A 92 2.98 -15.68 0.37
N PHE A 93 2.94 -14.49 -0.22
CA PHE A 93 1.74 -13.99 -0.87
C PHE A 93 1.88 -13.77 -2.37
N PHE A 94 3.08 -13.87 -2.90
CA PHE A 94 3.33 -13.61 -4.32
C PHE A 94 4.08 -14.79 -4.93
N SER A 95 3.75 -15.11 -6.19
CA SER A 95 4.38 -16.21 -6.89
C SER A 95 5.61 -15.78 -7.67
N LYS A 96 5.63 -14.54 -8.16
CA LYS A 96 6.77 -14.03 -8.92
C LYS A 96 6.71 -12.53 -9.09
N PHE A 97 7.83 -11.95 -9.48
CA PHE A 97 7.96 -10.55 -9.88
C PHE A 97 8.19 -10.53 -11.40
N ASP A 98 7.39 -9.73 -12.12
CA ASP A 98 7.45 -9.71 -13.58
C ASP A 98 8.30 -8.58 -14.15
N GLY A 99 9.02 -7.84 -13.30
CA GLY A 99 9.83 -6.69 -13.72
C GLY A 99 9.17 -5.36 -13.42
N GLU A 100 7.87 -5.36 -13.17
CA GLU A 100 7.14 -4.13 -12.85
C GLU A 100 6.28 -4.29 -11.61
N LYS A 101 5.74 -5.48 -11.40
CA LYS A 101 4.85 -5.73 -10.27
C LYS A 101 4.97 -7.18 -9.85
N TYR A 102 4.39 -7.48 -8.70
CA TYR A 102 4.31 -8.82 -8.16
C TYR A 102 3.00 -9.46 -8.55
N ILE A 103 3.04 -10.75 -8.86
CA ILE A 103 1.87 -11.54 -9.20
C ILE A 103 1.48 -12.32 -7.95
N ARG A 104 0.27 -12.09 -7.47
CA ARG A 104 -0.17 -12.75 -6.24
C ARG A 104 -0.36 -14.25 -6.47
N ASN A 105 -0.18 -15.01 -5.39
CA ASN A 105 -0.53 -16.42 -5.39
C ASN A 105 -1.97 -16.54 -4.85
N GLU A 106 -2.37 -17.76 -4.45
CA GLU A 106 -3.74 -18.00 -3.97
C GLU A 106 -3.92 -17.66 -2.49
N ARG A 107 -2.86 -17.31 -1.81
CA ARG A 107 -2.92 -17.06 -0.37
C ARG A 107 -3.54 -15.72 -0.08
N ARG A 108 -4.47 -15.70 0.88
CA ARG A 108 -5.14 -14.47 1.24
C ARG A 108 -4.43 -13.78 2.40
N TRP A 109 -4.41 -12.47 2.36
CA TRP A 109 -3.93 -11.69 3.49
C TRP A 109 -4.94 -11.83 4.63
N PRO A 110 -4.47 -12.20 5.84
CA PRO A 110 -5.39 -12.33 6.98
C PRO A 110 -5.95 -10.97 7.39
N GLY A 111 -7.19 -11.00 7.79
CA GLY A 111 -7.89 -9.77 8.20
C GLY A 111 -8.96 -9.32 7.21
#